data_90ef97a52fe347b6ebf29469ed1d087a
#
_entry.id   90ef97a52fe347b6ebf29469ed1d087a
#
_cell.length_a   1.000
_cell.length_b   1.000
_cell.length_c   1.000
_cell.angle_alpha   90.00
_cell.angle_beta   90.00
_cell.angle_gamma   90.00
#
_symmetry.space_group_name_H-M   'P 1'
#
loop_
_entity.id
_entity.type
_entity.pdbx_description
1 polymer ?
#
loop_
_entity_poly.entity_id
_entity_poly.type
_entity_poly.pdbx_seq_one_letter_code
_entity_poly.pdbx_strand_id
1 'polypeptide(L)'
;MSEPTTNLPPILPYEGLHVVHLFYRMEQEPWSYLEPSERKKRRDHLEKLVKQIQSQPDTQLLPYSVVSPKADLGFMLLTPDLQVADRCSKMLGEALGAGMLTPVFSWLSMTERSEYMTSEAEYTEELKAEGLDPATPEFAAKIADFHDRMEKYMRRRVYPELPEIADWPVFCFYPMSKRRMHQLNWYALPFEDRKRLMGGHAKIGRTYAGRVLQLITGSTGLDDMEWGVTLFAKTTSEIKAIVYEMRFDVVSSHYAEFGEFFIGIRMEIPDLCNRLNL
;
A
#
# COMPACT_ATOMS: atom_id res chain seq x y z
N MET A 1 25.63 18.61 -13.53
CA MET A 1 24.92 19.41 -12.50
C MET A 1 25.21 18.73 -11.19
N SER A 2 25.89 19.39 -10.25
CA SER A 2 26.15 18.88 -8.91
C SER A 2 24.82 18.70 -8.17
N GLU A 3 24.63 17.53 -7.56
CA GLU A 3 23.50 17.28 -6.66
C GLU A 3 23.44 18.39 -5.61
N PRO A 4 22.27 19.01 -5.38
CA PRO A 4 22.11 19.85 -4.22
C PRO A 4 22.04 18.91 -3.00
N THR A 5 23.19 18.72 -2.34
CA THR A 5 23.28 18.03 -1.06
C THR A 5 22.69 18.93 0.03
N THR A 6 21.40 19.09 0.07
CA THR A 6 20.74 19.44 1.32
C THR A 6 20.69 18.18 2.16
N ASN A 7 21.67 17.99 3.02
CA ASN A 7 21.68 16.97 4.08
C ASN A 7 20.65 17.35 5.15
N LEU A 8 19.39 17.37 4.76
CA LEU A 8 18.32 17.45 5.73
C LEU A 8 18.25 16.10 6.48
N PRO A 9 18.04 16.11 7.79
CA PRO A 9 17.91 14.87 8.56
C PRO A 9 16.73 14.04 8.04
N PRO A 10 16.79 12.71 8.13
CA PRO A 10 15.67 11.86 7.71
C PRO A 10 14.40 12.20 8.52
N ILE A 11 13.25 12.14 7.85
CA ILE A 11 11.94 12.32 8.47
C ILE A 11 11.29 10.93 8.54
N LEU A 12 11.50 10.27 9.68
CA LEU A 12 11.05 8.91 9.90
C LEU A 12 9.71 8.89 10.65
N PRO A 13 8.81 7.95 10.34
CA PRO A 13 7.62 7.72 11.15
C PRO A 13 8.02 7.11 12.49
N TYR A 14 7.15 7.24 13.48
CA TYR A 14 7.31 6.55 14.75
C TYR A 14 7.33 5.02 14.58
N GLU A 15 6.54 4.52 13.62
CA GLU A 15 6.43 3.11 13.24
C GLU A 15 6.03 2.99 11.77
N GLY A 16 6.51 1.95 11.08
CA GLY A 16 6.12 1.64 9.72
C GLY A 16 6.88 2.39 8.64
N LEU A 17 6.29 2.43 7.47
CA LEU A 17 6.87 2.99 6.25
C LEU A 17 5.90 4.00 5.63
N HIS A 18 6.41 5.06 5.01
CA HIS A 18 5.63 5.85 4.08
C HIS A 18 5.34 5.05 2.82
N VAL A 19 4.12 5.14 2.33
CA VAL A 19 3.66 4.48 1.11
C VAL A 19 3.09 5.52 0.16
N VAL A 20 3.69 5.64 -1.02
CA VAL A 20 3.25 6.59 -2.04
C VAL A 20 2.77 5.81 -3.26
N HIS A 21 1.55 6.09 -3.71
CA HIS A 21 1.06 5.62 -5.00
C HIS A 21 1.06 6.80 -5.97
N LEU A 22 1.62 6.58 -7.15
CA LEU A 22 1.75 7.58 -8.20
C LEU A 22 1.13 7.01 -9.48
N PHE A 23 0.29 7.82 -10.14
CA PHE A 23 -0.36 7.45 -11.40
C PHE A 23 -0.15 8.56 -12.41
N TYR A 24 0.31 8.17 -13.59
CA TYR A 24 0.67 9.09 -14.65
C TYR A 24 -0.04 8.76 -15.96
N ARG A 25 -0.31 9.80 -16.72
CA ARG A 25 -0.61 9.73 -18.15
C ARG A 25 0.65 10.03 -18.94
N MET A 26 0.86 9.25 -19.98
CA MET A 26 1.96 9.47 -20.93
C MET A 26 1.51 10.44 -22.01
N GLU A 27 2.26 11.51 -22.21
CA GLU A 27 2.02 12.50 -23.25
C GLU A 27 2.58 11.98 -24.58
N GLN A 28 1.71 11.35 -25.37
CA GLN A 28 2.09 10.66 -26.62
C GLN A 28 2.55 11.63 -27.70
N GLU A 29 1.96 12.81 -27.80
CA GLU A 29 2.29 13.78 -28.83
C GLU A 29 3.75 14.26 -28.73
N PRO A 30 4.24 14.84 -27.61
CA PRO A 30 5.65 15.24 -27.50
C PRO A 30 6.60 14.04 -27.58
N TRP A 31 6.20 12.85 -27.13
CA TRP A 31 6.97 11.62 -27.28
C TRP A 31 7.17 11.25 -28.75
N SER A 32 6.14 11.43 -29.60
CA SER A 32 6.18 11.06 -31.02
C SER A 32 7.19 11.87 -31.83
N TYR A 33 7.53 13.08 -31.37
CA TYR A 33 8.51 13.96 -32.04
C TYR A 33 9.96 13.62 -31.69
N LEU A 34 10.21 12.75 -30.71
CA LEU A 34 11.57 12.35 -30.34
C LEU A 34 12.17 11.37 -31.34
N GLU A 35 13.43 11.59 -31.67
CA GLU A 35 14.23 10.65 -32.44
C GLU A 35 14.36 9.30 -31.72
N PRO A 36 14.47 8.15 -32.44
CA PRO A 36 14.56 6.83 -31.82
C PRO A 36 15.69 6.70 -30.79
N SER A 37 16.82 7.35 -31.05
CA SER A 37 17.99 7.37 -30.15
C SER A 37 17.68 8.10 -28.82
N GLU A 38 16.92 9.19 -28.88
CA GLU A 38 16.53 9.94 -27.70
C GLU A 38 15.45 9.19 -26.90
N ARG A 39 14.47 8.56 -27.58
CA ARG A 39 13.49 7.68 -26.92
C ARG A 39 14.21 6.56 -26.15
N LYS A 40 15.16 5.88 -26.81
CA LYS A 40 15.97 4.82 -26.17
C LYS A 40 16.69 5.36 -24.93
N LYS A 41 17.35 6.49 -25.02
CA LYS A 41 18.09 7.12 -23.89
C LYS A 41 17.17 7.41 -22.71
N ARG A 42 15.94 7.88 -22.95
CA ARG A 42 14.97 8.18 -21.89
C ARG A 42 14.41 6.92 -21.24
N ARG A 43 14.16 5.86 -22.01
CA ARG A 43 13.78 4.55 -21.47
C ARG A 43 14.90 3.96 -20.61
N ASP A 44 16.14 3.99 -21.11
CA ASP A 44 17.31 3.51 -20.36
C ASP A 44 17.50 4.31 -19.05
N HIS A 45 17.19 5.63 -19.09
CA HIS A 45 17.21 6.47 -17.89
C HIS A 45 16.14 6.07 -16.86
N LEU A 46 14.89 5.87 -17.30
CA LEU A 46 13.81 5.41 -16.42
C LEU A 46 14.16 4.05 -15.78
N GLU A 47 14.66 3.10 -16.56
CA GLU A 47 15.06 1.78 -16.04
C GLU A 47 16.18 1.91 -15.00
N LYS A 48 17.21 2.71 -15.31
CA LYS A 48 18.31 2.97 -14.38
C LYS A 48 17.81 3.65 -13.09
N LEU A 49 16.94 4.63 -13.20
CA LEU A 49 16.37 5.33 -12.05
C LEU A 49 15.58 4.38 -11.15
N VAL A 50 14.73 3.54 -11.74
CA VAL A 50 13.93 2.55 -10.96
C VAL A 50 14.87 1.60 -10.22
N LYS A 51 15.89 1.04 -10.87
CA LYS A 51 16.89 0.17 -10.22
C LYS A 51 17.66 0.91 -9.11
N GLN A 52 18.00 2.17 -9.33
CA GLN A 52 18.68 3.01 -8.32
C GLN A 52 17.79 3.23 -7.10
N ILE A 53 16.50 3.49 -7.28
CA ILE A 53 15.55 3.62 -6.16
C ILE A 53 15.39 2.29 -5.41
N GLN A 54 15.22 1.18 -6.14
CA GLN A 54 15.11 -0.16 -5.56
C GLN A 54 16.35 -0.62 -4.81
N SER A 55 17.53 -0.06 -5.12
CA SER A 55 18.80 -0.37 -4.43
C SER A 55 19.02 0.43 -3.13
N GLN A 56 18.15 1.41 -2.83
CA GLN A 56 18.28 2.16 -1.58
C GLN A 56 17.84 1.30 -0.39
N PRO A 57 18.49 1.42 0.78
CA PRO A 57 18.13 0.67 1.97
C PRO A 57 16.65 0.87 2.34
N ASP A 58 16.00 -0.21 2.73
CA ASP A 58 14.60 -0.23 3.22
C ASP A 58 13.58 0.43 2.28
N THR A 59 13.94 0.53 0.99
CA THR A 59 13.12 1.17 -0.03
C THR A 59 12.68 0.15 -1.07
N GLN A 60 11.38 0.10 -1.35
CA GLN A 60 10.80 -0.78 -2.35
C GLN A 60 10.02 0.05 -3.36
N LEU A 61 10.21 -0.23 -4.65
CA LEU A 61 9.50 0.44 -5.74
C LEU A 61 8.93 -0.59 -6.70
N LEU A 62 7.63 -0.46 -6.98
CA LEU A 62 6.87 -1.38 -7.81
C LEU A 62 6.24 -0.62 -8.98
N PRO A 63 6.70 -0.84 -10.22
CA PRO A 63 6.08 -0.29 -11.42
C PRO A 63 4.92 -1.16 -11.90
N TYR A 64 3.94 -0.55 -12.53
CA TYR A 64 2.79 -1.23 -13.15
C TYR A 64 2.22 -0.44 -14.33
N SER A 65 1.66 -1.17 -15.29
CA SER A 65 0.79 -0.60 -16.33
C SER A 65 -0.63 -0.51 -15.78
N VAL A 66 -1.31 0.62 -15.96
CA VAL A 66 -2.72 0.79 -15.59
C VAL A 66 -3.61 0.31 -16.73
N VAL A 67 -4.59 -0.54 -16.42
CA VAL A 67 -5.40 -1.21 -17.44
C VAL A 67 -6.46 -0.31 -18.04
N SER A 68 -6.99 0.63 -17.25
CA SER A 68 -8.02 1.57 -17.71
C SER A 68 -7.42 2.91 -18.15
N PRO A 69 -8.11 3.69 -19.03
CA PRO A 69 -7.61 4.98 -19.50
C PRO A 69 -7.62 6.10 -18.42
N LYS A 70 -7.76 5.75 -17.15
CA LYS A 70 -7.59 6.68 -16.02
C LYS A 70 -6.14 7.16 -15.90
N ALA A 71 -5.20 6.24 -16.17
CA ALA A 71 -3.77 6.48 -16.24
C ALA A 71 -3.14 5.46 -17.19
N ASP A 72 -1.88 5.65 -17.56
CA ASP A 72 -1.15 4.70 -18.40
C ASP A 72 -0.19 3.83 -17.57
N LEU A 73 0.49 4.45 -16.62
CA LEU A 73 1.44 3.76 -15.73
C LEU A 73 1.36 4.31 -14.31
N GLY A 74 1.94 3.58 -13.39
CA GLY A 74 2.07 4.03 -12.01
C GLY A 74 3.22 3.34 -11.28
N PHE A 75 3.47 3.88 -10.09
CA PHE A 75 4.48 3.38 -9.17
C PHE A 75 3.91 3.31 -7.76
N MET A 76 4.26 2.26 -7.03
CA MET A 76 4.06 2.18 -5.59
C MET A 76 5.42 2.15 -4.91
N LEU A 77 5.67 3.14 -4.07
CA LEU A 77 6.92 3.32 -3.33
C LEU A 77 6.68 3.10 -1.85
N LEU A 78 7.53 2.30 -1.20
CA LEU A 78 7.59 2.13 0.24
C LEU A 78 8.98 2.56 0.71
N THR A 79 9.06 3.43 1.71
CA THR A 79 10.33 3.88 2.31
C THR A 79 10.08 4.43 3.72
N PRO A 80 11.03 4.26 4.67
CA PRO A 80 10.90 4.85 5.99
C PRO A 80 11.08 6.37 5.99
N ASP A 81 11.82 6.95 5.03
CA ASP A 81 12.15 8.38 5.03
C ASP A 81 11.27 9.17 4.06
N LEU A 82 10.47 10.11 4.61
CA LEU A 82 9.61 10.98 3.82
C LEU A 82 10.39 11.83 2.81
N GLN A 83 11.63 12.18 3.10
CA GLN A 83 12.49 12.92 2.15
C GLN A 83 12.88 12.05 0.95
N VAL A 84 13.09 10.75 1.18
CA VAL A 84 13.30 9.78 0.07
C VAL A 84 12.02 9.65 -0.74
N ALA A 85 10.85 9.56 -0.08
CA ALA A 85 9.56 9.49 -0.75
C ALA A 85 9.32 10.71 -1.65
N ASP A 86 9.53 11.93 -1.13
CA ASP A 86 9.37 13.18 -1.89
C ASP A 86 10.32 13.25 -3.09
N ARG A 87 11.60 13.00 -2.88
CA ARG A 87 12.63 13.05 -3.93
C ARG A 87 12.35 12.01 -5.03
N CYS A 88 12.08 10.76 -4.66
CA CYS A 88 11.79 9.70 -5.63
C CYS A 88 10.52 10.00 -6.44
N SER A 89 9.47 10.52 -5.81
CA SER A 89 8.24 10.89 -6.51
C SER A 89 8.48 11.96 -7.58
N LYS A 90 9.29 12.98 -7.28
CA LYS A 90 9.65 14.04 -8.23
C LYS A 90 10.54 13.51 -9.37
N MET A 91 11.53 12.67 -9.04
CA MET A 91 12.42 12.06 -10.03
C MET A 91 11.64 11.14 -10.99
N LEU A 92 10.70 10.36 -10.49
CA LEU A 92 9.84 9.48 -11.30
C LEU A 92 8.96 10.28 -12.25
N GLY A 93 8.38 11.40 -11.80
CA GLY A 93 7.57 12.29 -12.65
C GLY A 93 8.33 12.88 -13.84
N GLU A 94 9.65 13.02 -13.72
CA GLU A 94 10.52 13.58 -14.77
C GLU A 94 11.37 12.53 -15.51
N ALA A 95 11.21 11.25 -15.19
CA ALA A 95 12.12 10.19 -15.63
C ALA A 95 12.19 10.00 -17.14
N LEU A 96 11.10 10.29 -17.87
CA LEU A 96 11.06 10.28 -19.34
C LEU A 96 11.34 11.66 -19.97
N GLY A 97 11.67 12.66 -19.15
CA GLY A 97 11.89 14.05 -19.52
C GLY A 97 10.72 14.96 -19.15
N ALA A 98 11.00 16.25 -19.00
CA ALA A 98 10.00 17.24 -18.60
C ALA A 98 8.78 17.23 -19.55
N GLY A 99 7.58 17.19 -18.95
CA GLY A 99 6.31 17.21 -19.66
C GLY A 99 5.93 15.90 -20.37
N MET A 100 6.68 14.82 -20.19
CA MET A 100 6.35 13.50 -20.77
C MET A 100 5.37 12.69 -19.92
N LEU A 101 5.36 12.93 -18.62
CA LEU A 101 4.45 12.30 -17.68
C LEU A 101 3.59 13.36 -16.98
N THR A 102 2.29 13.27 -17.13
CA THR A 102 1.32 14.12 -16.41
C THR A 102 0.78 13.34 -15.21
N PRO A 103 0.97 13.80 -13.98
CA PRO A 103 0.37 13.16 -12.82
C PRO A 103 -1.15 13.30 -12.88
N VAL A 104 -1.87 12.18 -12.75
CA VAL A 104 -3.34 12.17 -12.78
C VAL A 104 -3.95 11.78 -11.43
N PHE A 105 -3.19 11.07 -10.61
CA PHE A 105 -3.55 10.75 -9.23
C PHE A 105 -2.30 10.43 -8.42
N SER A 106 -2.32 10.81 -7.15
CA SER A 106 -1.31 10.41 -6.18
C SER A 106 -1.95 10.12 -4.83
N TRP A 107 -1.26 9.36 -4.01
CA TRP A 107 -1.73 9.00 -2.68
C TRP A 107 -0.57 8.85 -1.71
N LEU A 108 -0.62 9.55 -0.57
CA LEU A 108 0.35 9.42 0.52
C LEU A 108 -0.31 8.75 1.73
N SER A 109 0.30 7.69 2.22
CA SER A 109 -0.15 6.95 3.38
C SER A 109 1.02 6.33 4.13
N MET A 110 0.72 5.62 5.23
CA MET A 110 1.72 4.92 6.04
C MET A 110 1.24 3.52 6.40
N THR A 111 2.17 2.58 6.49
CA THR A 111 1.91 1.31 7.17
C THR A 111 1.93 1.54 8.68
N GLU A 112 1.00 0.91 9.38
CA GLU A 112 0.83 1.09 10.82
C GLU A 112 0.18 -0.13 11.48
N ARG A 113 0.27 -0.22 12.79
CA ARG A 113 -0.51 -1.20 13.55
C ARG A 113 -1.99 -0.81 13.58
N SER A 114 -2.86 -1.80 13.51
CA SER A 114 -4.29 -1.57 13.71
C SER A 114 -4.58 -1.17 15.17
N GLU A 115 -5.42 -0.15 15.37
CA GLU A 115 -5.90 0.23 16.70
C GLU A 115 -6.68 -0.88 17.44
N TYR A 116 -7.17 -1.88 16.68
CA TYR A 116 -7.97 -3.01 17.22
C TYR A 116 -7.12 -4.22 17.60
N MET A 117 -5.80 -4.10 17.55
CA MET A 117 -4.89 -5.18 17.89
C MET A 117 -4.80 -5.31 19.40
N THR A 118 -4.91 -6.54 19.90
CA THR A 118 -4.73 -6.84 21.32
C THR A 118 -3.26 -6.59 21.70
N SER A 119 -3.02 -5.82 22.73
CA SER A 119 -1.69 -5.64 23.31
C SER A 119 -1.30 -6.85 24.17
N GLU A 120 0.00 -7.00 24.46
CA GLU A 120 0.47 -8.06 25.37
C GLU A 120 -0.17 -7.94 26.75
N ALA A 121 -0.34 -6.71 27.26
CA ALA A 121 -0.97 -6.46 28.54
C ALA A 121 -2.44 -6.92 28.55
N GLU A 122 -3.21 -6.58 27.51
CA GLU A 122 -4.59 -7.06 27.36
C GLU A 122 -4.65 -8.59 27.26
N TYR A 123 -3.78 -9.21 26.44
CA TYR A 123 -3.73 -10.66 26.30
C TYR A 123 -3.36 -11.37 27.60
N THR A 124 -2.43 -10.78 28.37
CA THR A 124 -2.07 -11.25 29.71
C THR A 124 -3.28 -11.25 30.66
N GLU A 125 -4.07 -10.17 30.65
CA GLU A 125 -5.28 -10.10 31.48
C GLU A 125 -6.39 -11.07 31.01
N GLU A 126 -6.51 -11.28 29.70
CA GLU A 126 -7.42 -12.29 29.12
C GLU A 126 -7.05 -13.70 29.63
N LEU A 127 -5.74 -14.08 29.59
CA LEU A 127 -5.30 -15.38 30.08
C LEU A 127 -5.53 -15.58 31.58
N LYS A 128 -5.32 -14.53 32.38
CA LYS A 128 -5.65 -14.57 33.83
C LYS A 128 -7.15 -14.72 34.06
N ALA A 129 -7.98 -14.03 33.27
CA ALA A 129 -9.45 -14.14 33.36
C ALA A 129 -9.96 -15.54 32.95
N GLU A 130 -9.23 -16.23 32.06
CA GLU A 130 -9.48 -17.63 31.70
C GLU A 130 -9.01 -18.63 32.80
N GLY A 131 -8.39 -18.13 33.89
CA GLY A 131 -7.95 -18.92 35.03
C GLY A 131 -6.53 -19.49 34.89
N LEU A 132 -5.72 -19.03 33.94
CA LEU A 132 -4.33 -19.43 33.83
C LEU A 132 -3.46 -18.69 34.86
N ASP A 133 -2.66 -19.45 35.58
CA ASP A 133 -1.69 -18.90 36.52
C ASP A 133 -0.43 -18.43 35.77
N PRO A 134 -0.04 -17.14 35.92
CA PRO A 134 1.18 -16.60 35.29
C PRO A 134 2.48 -17.33 35.62
N ALA A 135 2.52 -18.07 36.71
CA ALA A 135 3.70 -18.86 37.12
C ALA A 135 3.84 -20.19 36.35
N THR A 136 2.88 -20.56 35.53
CA THR A 136 2.87 -21.86 34.84
C THR A 136 3.61 -21.86 33.50
N PRO A 137 4.22 -23.01 33.11
CA PRO A 137 4.79 -23.18 31.78
C PRO A 137 3.75 -22.98 30.64
N GLU A 138 2.49 -23.31 30.89
CA GLU A 138 1.41 -23.11 29.91
C GLU A 138 1.16 -21.63 29.63
N PHE A 139 1.14 -20.79 30.65
CA PHE A 139 1.02 -19.33 30.48
C PHE A 139 2.20 -18.78 29.67
N ALA A 140 3.43 -19.18 30.01
CA ALA A 140 4.63 -18.77 29.28
C ALA A 140 4.59 -19.19 27.80
N ALA A 141 4.10 -20.40 27.50
CA ALA A 141 3.95 -20.88 26.14
C ALA A 141 2.94 -20.03 25.34
N LYS A 142 1.79 -19.67 25.93
CA LYS A 142 0.78 -18.81 25.29
C LYS A 142 1.30 -17.39 25.01
N ILE A 143 2.11 -16.83 25.91
CA ILE A 143 2.78 -15.54 25.69
C ILE A 143 3.82 -15.64 24.56
N ALA A 144 4.59 -16.71 24.51
CA ALA A 144 5.53 -16.95 23.41
C ALA A 144 4.81 -17.07 22.05
N ASP A 145 3.71 -17.80 21.97
CA ASP A 145 2.86 -17.88 20.76
C ASP A 145 2.28 -16.52 20.38
N PHE A 146 1.93 -15.68 21.36
CA PHE A 146 1.48 -14.31 21.10
C PHE A 146 2.60 -13.48 20.46
N HIS A 147 3.82 -13.54 20.97
CA HIS A 147 4.98 -12.83 20.41
C HIS A 147 5.26 -13.29 18.97
N ASP A 148 5.25 -14.59 18.70
CA ASP A 148 5.42 -15.12 17.33
C ASP A 148 4.37 -14.62 16.36
N ARG A 149 3.10 -14.57 16.80
CA ARG A 149 2.01 -14.02 15.98
C ARG A 149 2.21 -12.53 15.73
N MET A 150 2.67 -11.81 16.75
CA MET A 150 2.94 -10.38 16.67
C MET A 150 4.09 -10.06 15.71
N GLU A 151 5.19 -10.80 15.78
CA GLU A 151 6.31 -10.65 14.84
C GLU A 151 5.86 -10.89 13.39
N LYS A 152 5.08 -11.96 13.15
CA LYS A 152 4.51 -12.23 11.82
C LYS A 152 3.58 -11.12 11.34
N TYR A 153 2.81 -10.53 12.26
CA TYR A 153 1.96 -9.38 11.96
C TYR A 153 2.79 -8.16 11.56
N MET A 154 3.81 -7.82 12.35
CA MET A 154 4.70 -6.69 12.07
C MET A 154 5.35 -6.80 10.69
N ARG A 155 5.90 -7.97 10.34
CA ARG A 155 6.48 -8.23 9.02
C ARG A 155 5.49 -8.12 7.87
N ARG A 156 4.21 -8.43 8.09
CA ARG A 156 3.19 -8.40 7.02
C ARG A 156 2.50 -7.07 6.88
N ARG A 157 2.35 -6.32 7.95
CA ARG A 157 1.48 -5.14 8.00
C ARG A 157 2.22 -3.84 8.20
N VAL A 158 3.28 -3.87 8.99
CA VAL A 158 4.00 -2.65 9.38
C VAL A 158 5.29 -2.49 8.57
N TYR A 159 6.02 -3.57 8.36
CA TYR A 159 7.23 -3.61 7.53
C TYR A 159 7.10 -4.65 6.41
N PRO A 160 6.12 -4.49 5.50
CA PRO A 160 5.85 -5.49 4.47
C PRO A 160 6.97 -5.55 3.45
N GLU A 161 7.27 -6.77 3.00
CA GLU A 161 7.98 -7.02 1.76
C GLU A 161 6.95 -7.14 0.64
N LEU A 162 7.18 -6.41 -0.47
CA LEU A 162 6.31 -6.50 -1.64
C LEU A 162 6.45 -7.89 -2.28
N PRO A 163 5.34 -8.52 -2.68
CA PRO A 163 5.37 -9.86 -3.22
C PRO A 163 6.01 -9.91 -4.62
N GLU A 164 6.54 -11.07 -5.01
CA GLU A 164 7.11 -11.29 -6.34
C GLU A 164 6.07 -11.07 -7.46
N ILE A 165 6.51 -10.52 -8.61
CA ILE A 165 5.64 -10.22 -9.75
C ILE A 165 5.02 -11.51 -10.31
N ALA A 166 5.83 -12.57 -10.48
CA ALA A 166 5.39 -13.82 -11.08
C ALA A 166 4.22 -14.46 -10.34
N ASP A 167 4.18 -14.34 -9.03
CA ASP A 167 3.12 -14.92 -8.20
C ASP A 167 1.90 -14.02 -8.07
N TRP A 168 2.10 -12.70 -8.14
CA TRP A 168 1.07 -11.68 -7.86
C TRP A 168 1.07 -10.58 -8.92
N PRO A 169 0.73 -10.88 -10.18
CA PRO A 169 0.84 -9.93 -11.30
C PRO A 169 -0.23 -8.83 -11.30
N VAL A 170 -1.38 -9.07 -10.67
CA VAL A 170 -2.48 -8.09 -10.64
C VAL A 170 -2.35 -7.20 -9.42
N PHE A 171 -2.38 -5.91 -9.66
CA PHE A 171 -2.39 -4.84 -8.67
C PHE A 171 -3.76 -4.15 -8.69
N CYS A 172 -4.30 -3.87 -7.52
CA CYS A 172 -5.48 -3.03 -7.36
C CYS A 172 -5.22 -2.04 -6.23
N PHE A 173 -5.49 -0.77 -6.48
CA PHE A 173 -5.46 0.27 -5.45
C PHE A 173 -6.78 1.04 -5.43
N TYR A 174 -7.26 1.37 -4.25
CA TYR A 174 -8.32 2.34 -4.03
C TYR A 174 -8.20 3.00 -2.66
N PRO A 175 -8.49 4.31 -2.55
CA PRO A 175 -8.63 4.98 -1.27
C PRO A 175 -10.01 4.75 -0.68
N MET A 176 -10.13 4.88 0.64
CA MET A 176 -11.41 4.79 1.34
C MET A 176 -11.43 5.63 2.61
N SER A 177 -12.64 5.98 3.06
CA SER A 177 -12.91 6.59 4.36
C SER A 177 -14.01 5.87 5.12
N LYS A 178 -14.10 6.13 6.40
CA LYS A 178 -15.25 5.77 7.21
C LYS A 178 -16.29 6.89 7.17
N ARG A 179 -17.58 6.52 7.06
CA ARG A 179 -18.68 7.48 7.07
C ARG A 179 -18.78 8.24 8.39
N ARG A 180 -19.04 9.54 8.27
CA ARG A 180 -19.27 10.49 9.38
C ARG A 180 -20.64 11.14 9.29
N MET A 181 -21.62 10.44 8.73
CA MET A 181 -23.00 10.92 8.61
C MET A 181 -23.76 10.72 9.93
N HIS A 182 -24.77 11.55 10.20
CA HIS A 182 -25.50 11.59 11.47
C HIS A 182 -25.96 10.21 11.98
N GLN A 183 -26.49 9.35 11.11
CA GLN A 183 -26.98 8.00 11.49
C GLN A 183 -25.95 6.88 11.29
N LEU A 184 -24.89 7.13 10.54
CA LEU A 184 -23.85 6.16 10.16
C LEU A 184 -22.48 6.78 10.39
N ASN A 185 -22.20 7.16 11.64
CA ASN A 185 -20.93 7.75 12.02
C ASN A 185 -20.06 6.71 12.71
N TRP A 186 -19.04 6.23 12.00
CA TRP A 186 -18.08 5.27 12.53
C TRP A 186 -17.40 5.75 13.81
N TYR A 187 -17.02 7.02 13.85
CA TYR A 187 -16.26 7.61 14.96
C TYR A 187 -17.12 7.88 16.19
N ALA A 188 -18.45 7.88 16.04
CA ALA A 188 -19.38 7.99 17.16
C ALA A 188 -19.66 6.64 17.83
N LEU A 189 -19.23 5.52 17.25
CA LEU A 189 -19.36 4.20 17.85
C LEU A 189 -18.39 4.05 19.02
N PRO A 190 -18.80 3.37 20.12
CA PRO A 190 -17.90 2.92 21.17
C PRO A 190 -16.74 2.08 20.60
N PHE A 191 -15.58 2.15 21.22
CA PHE A 191 -14.38 1.42 20.77
C PHE A 191 -14.64 -0.10 20.66
N GLU A 192 -15.32 -0.70 21.65
CA GLU A 192 -15.60 -2.14 21.68
C GLU A 192 -16.51 -2.57 20.51
N ASP A 193 -17.46 -1.72 20.11
CA ASP A 193 -18.30 -1.99 18.94
C ASP A 193 -17.49 -1.95 17.66
N ARG A 194 -16.60 -0.95 17.50
CA ARG A 194 -15.69 -0.87 16.37
C ARG A 194 -14.75 -2.09 16.31
N LYS A 195 -14.15 -2.48 17.45
CA LYS A 195 -13.27 -3.65 17.57
C LYS A 195 -14.01 -4.94 17.17
N ARG A 196 -15.22 -5.14 17.66
CA ARG A 196 -16.07 -6.29 17.31
C ARG A 196 -16.41 -6.33 15.82
N LEU A 197 -16.83 -5.21 15.25
CA LEU A 197 -17.16 -5.09 13.83
C LEU A 197 -15.94 -5.35 12.94
N MET A 198 -14.80 -4.75 13.27
CA MET A 198 -13.55 -4.98 12.52
C MET A 198 -13.04 -6.43 12.66
N GLY A 199 -13.29 -7.09 13.78
CA GLY A 199 -13.03 -8.52 13.95
C GLY A 199 -13.80 -9.38 12.94
N GLY A 200 -15.09 -9.08 12.71
CA GLY A 200 -15.92 -9.70 11.68
C GLY A 200 -15.40 -9.44 10.27
N HIS A 201 -15.11 -8.17 9.97
CA HIS A 201 -14.53 -7.74 8.70
C HIS A 201 -13.20 -8.46 8.39
N ALA A 202 -12.30 -8.51 9.36
CA ALA A 202 -11.02 -9.21 9.22
C ALA A 202 -11.18 -10.72 9.03
N LYS A 203 -12.24 -11.34 9.57
CA LYS A 203 -12.53 -12.77 9.35
C LYS A 203 -12.81 -13.06 7.88
N ILE A 204 -13.61 -12.22 7.20
CA ILE A 204 -13.85 -12.33 5.76
C ILE A 204 -12.54 -12.17 4.99
N GLY A 205 -11.75 -11.14 5.30
CA GLY A 205 -10.47 -10.93 4.63
C GLY A 205 -9.51 -12.12 4.73
N ARG A 206 -9.50 -12.82 5.88
CA ARG A 206 -8.67 -14.02 6.09
C ARG A 206 -9.07 -15.21 5.22
N THR A 207 -10.31 -15.33 4.75
CA THR A 207 -10.74 -16.41 3.85
C THR A 207 -10.08 -16.31 2.47
N TYR A 208 -9.53 -15.15 2.13
CA TYR A 208 -8.78 -14.89 0.90
C TYR A 208 -7.26 -15.07 1.05
N ALA A 209 -6.78 -15.56 2.19
CA ALA A 209 -5.34 -15.83 2.39
C ALA A 209 -4.81 -16.78 1.30
N GLY A 210 -3.65 -16.45 0.69
CA GLY A 210 -3.08 -17.19 -0.44
C GLY A 210 -3.72 -16.90 -1.80
N ARG A 211 -4.83 -16.16 -1.85
CA ARG A 211 -5.53 -15.74 -3.08
C ARG A 211 -5.41 -14.23 -3.32
N VAL A 212 -5.46 -13.44 -2.25
CA VAL A 212 -5.27 -11.99 -2.26
C VAL A 212 -4.36 -11.59 -1.12
N LEU A 213 -3.28 -10.87 -1.44
CA LEU A 213 -2.49 -10.15 -0.45
C LEU A 213 -3.08 -8.75 -0.29
N GLN A 214 -3.29 -8.35 0.96
CA GLN A 214 -3.90 -7.07 1.29
C GLN A 214 -2.90 -6.22 2.08
N LEU A 215 -2.59 -5.04 1.58
CA LEU A 215 -1.85 -4.01 2.29
C LEU A 215 -2.79 -2.82 2.52
N ILE A 216 -3.11 -2.56 3.78
CA ILE A 216 -3.94 -1.44 4.21
C ILE A 216 -3.03 -0.43 4.88
N THR A 217 -3.09 0.81 4.44
CA THR A 217 -2.24 1.90 4.92
C THR A 217 -3.09 3.07 5.39
N GLY A 218 -2.72 3.68 6.50
CA GLY A 218 -3.41 4.85 7.06
C GLY A 218 -2.97 6.14 6.37
N SER A 219 -3.92 7.01 6.08
CA SER A 219 -3.68 8.31 5.43
C SER A 219 -4.45 9.46 6.07
N THR A 220 -5.08 9.23 7.21
CA THR A 220 -5.81 10.28 7.93
C THR A 220 -4.90 11.47 8.26
N GLY A 221 -5.18 12.63 7.68
CA GLY A 221 -4.36 13.85 7.82
C GLY A 221 -3.15 13.91 6.89
N LEU A 222 -2.93 12.89 6.04
CA LEU A 222 -1.89 12.86 5.03
C LEU A 222 -2.45 13.02 3.61
N ASP A 223 -3.70 12.60 3.40
CA ASP A 223 -4.39 12.67 2.12
C ASP A 223 -5.91 12.88 2.30
N ASP A 224 -6.67 13.00 1.19
CA ASP A 224 -8.09 13.36 1.19
C ASP A 224 -9.01 12.30 1.83
N MET A 225 -8.65 11.02 1.73
CA MET A 225 -9.36 9.91 2.38
C MET A 225 -8.48 9.28 3.47
N GLU A 226 -9.03 8.36 4.26
CA GLU A 226 -8.42 7.92 5.52
C GLU A 226 -7.54 6.69 5.41
N TRP A 227 -7.76 5.85 4.38
CA TRP A 227 -6.98 4.64 4.13
C TRP A 227 -6.74 4.41 2.65
N GLY A 228 -5.55 3.92 2.32
CA GLY A 228 -5.21 3.32 1.05
C GLY A 228 -5.32 1.79 1.15
N VAL A 229 -6.06 1.17 0.24
CA VAL A 229 -6.16 -0.28 0.13
C VAL A 229 -5.45 -0.76 -1.12
N THR A 230 -4.36 -1.50 -0.93
CA THR A 230 -3.65 -2.16 -2.03
C THR A 230 -3.90 -3.66 -1.96
N LEU A 231 -4.34 -4.24 -3.07
CA LEU A 231 -4.56 -5.67 -3.22
C LEU A 231 -3.65 -6.22 -4.30
N PHE A 232 -3.01 -7.36 -4.03
CA PHE A 232 -2.27 -8.13 -5.03
C PHE A 232 -2.95 -9.48 -5.21
N ALA A 233 -3.10 -9.94 -6.46
CA ALA A 233 -3.75 -11.21 -6.76
C ALA A 233 -3.16 -11.84 -8.03
N LYS A 234 -3.44 -13.14 -8.24
CA LYS A 234 -3.11 -13.84 -9.48
C LYS A 234 -4.04 -13.44 -10.62
N THR A 235 -5.29 -13.12 -10.30
CA THR A 235 -6.32 -12.78 -11.29
C THR A 235 -7.21 -11.65 -10.82
N THR A 236 -7.82 -10.94 -11.74
CA THR A 236 -8.83 -9.91 -11.44
C THR A 236 -10.10 -10.51 -10.82
N SER A 237 -10.38 -11.79 -11.05
CA SER A 237 -11.52 -12.49 -10.43
C SER A 237 -11.40 -12.54 -8.91
N GLU A 238 -10.19 -12.74 -8.38
CA GLU A 238 -9.94 -12.72 -6.94
C GLU A 238 -10.13 -11.33 -6.33
N ILE A 239 -9.65 -10.28 -7.02
CA ILE A 239 -9.91 -8.88 -6.61
C ILE A 239 -11.41 -8.60 -6.57
N LYS A 240 -12.14 -8.99 -7.64
CA LYS A 240 -13.58 -8.79 -7.71
C LYS A 240 -14.31 -9.58 -6.61
N ALA A 241 -13.92 -10.82 -6.36
CA ALA A 241 -14.55 -11.68 -5.36
C ALA A 241 -14.42 -11.11 -3.94
N ILE A 242 -13.19 -10.76 -3.51
CA ILE A 242 -12.98 -10.20 -2.19
C ILE A 242 -13.72 -8.87 -1.99
N VAL A 243 -13.64 -7.95 -2.97
CA VAL A 243 -14.30 -6.65 -2.86
C VAL A 243 -15.83 -6.83 -2.85
N TYR A 244 -16.36 -7.75 -3.65
CA TYR A 244 -17.80 -8.03 -3.68
C TYR A 244 -18.28 -8.64 -2.36
N GLU A 245 -17.60 -9.65 -1.82
CA GLU A 245 -17.97 -10.29 -0.55
C GLU A 245 -17.91 -9.29 0.62
N MET A 246 -16.88 -8.46 0.65
CA MET A 246 -16.74 -7.39 1.64
C MET A 246 -17.91 -6.38 1.62
N ARG A 247 -18.63 -6.21 0.51
CA ARG A 247 -19.78 -5.30 0.43
C ARG A 247 -20.95 -5.72 1.33
N PHE A 248 -21.06 -7.00 1.68
CA PHE A 248 -22.11 -7.51 2.56
C PHE A 248 -21.75 -7.44 4.05
N ASP A 249 -20.49 -7.18 4.36
CA ASP A 249 -20.04 -6.94 5.72
C ASP A 249 -20.57 -5.60 6.25
N VAL A 250 -20.97 -5.56 7.53
CA VAL A 250 -21.54 -4.37 8.18
C VAL A 250 -20.59 -3.17 8.14
N VAL A 251 -19.27 -3.40 8.29
CA VAL A 251 -18.27 -2.31 8.25
C VAL A 251 -18.27 -1.64 6.89
N SER A 252 -18.29 -2.45 5.81
CA SER A 252 -18.28 -1.92 4.44
C SER A 252 -19.62 -1.36 4.03
N SER A 253 -20.72 -2.08 4.28
CA SER A 253 -22.05 -1.69 3.82
C SER A 253 -22.59 -0.43 4.51
N HIS A 254 -22.30 -0.27 5.81
CA HIS A 254 -22.82 0.86 6.58
C HIS A 254 -21.81 2.00 6.70
N TYR A 255 -20.53 1.70 6.87
CA TYR A 255 -19.55 2.68 7.31
C TYR A 255 -18.41 2.96 6.32
N ALA A 256 -18.35 2.31 5.14
CA ALA A 256 -17.30 2.59 4.19
C ALA A 256 -17.76 3.49 3.03
N GLU A 257 -16.88 4.42 2.66
CA GLU A 257 -16.92 5.18 1.43
C GLU A 257 -15.67 4.85 0.62
N PHE A 258 -15.84 4.61 -0.68
CA PHE A 258 -14.77 4.15 -1.55
C PHE A 258 -14.49 5.20 -2.61
N GLY A 259 -13.21 5.53 -2.80
CA GLY A 259 -12.75 6.35 -3.90
C GLY A 259 -12.60 5.56 -5.21
N GLU A 260 -11.83 6.10 -6.12
CA GLU A 260 -11.59 5.48 -7.43
C GLU A 260 -10.73 4.22 -7.34
N PHE A 261 -11.11 3.21 -8.14
CA PHE A 261 -10.34 1.97 -8.27
C PHE A 261 -9.37 2.06 -9.44
N PHE A 262 -8.12 1.73 -9.18
CA PHE A 262 -7.07 1.59 -10.17
C PHE A 262 -6.63 0.13 -10.25
N ILE A 263 -6.72 -0.45 -11.44
CA ILE A 263 -6.26 -1.82 -11.72
C ILE A 263 -5.02 -1.73 -12.59
N GLY A 264 -3.97 -2.42 -12.16
CA GLY A 264 -2.71 -2.46 -12.87
C GLY A 264 -2.19 -3.88 -13.07
N ILE A 265 -1.28 -4.02 -14.01
CA ILE A 265 -0.48 -5.21 -14.24
C ILE A 265 0.96 -4.84 -13.86
N ARG A 266 1.48 -5.53 -12.88
CA ARG A 266 2.87 -5.36 -12.43
C ARG A 266 3.82 -5.86 -13.51
N MET A 267 4.88 -5.13 -13.78
CA MET A 267 5.88 -5.54 -14.77
C MET A 267 7.20 -4.79 -14.59
N GLU A 268 8.24 -5.33 -15.17
CA GLU A 268 9.53 -4.66 -15.26
C GLU A 268 9.50 -3.49 -16.25
N ILE A 269 10.38 -2.52 -16.08
CA ILE A 269 10.40 -1.29 -16.90
C ILE A 269 10.52 -1.56 -18.40
N PRO A 270 11.36 -2.50 -18.89
CA PRO A 270 11.41 -2.79 -20.32
C PRO A 270 10.06 -3.22 -20.90
N ASP A 271 9.33 -4.09 -20.17
CA ASP A 271 8.00 -4.56 -20.60
C ASP A 271 6.94 -3.46 -20.51
N LEU A 272 7.04 -2.60 -19.49
CA LEU A 272 6.18 -1.42 -19.34
C LEU A 272 6.39 -0.45 -20.52
N CYS A 273 7.61 -0.14 -20.86
CA CYS A 273 7.95 0.72 -22.01
C CYS A 273 7.42 0.12 -23.32
N ASN A 274 7.61 -1.18 -23.55
CA ASN A 274 7.11 -1.86 -24.75
C ASN A 274 5.58 -1.80 -24.82
N ARG A 275 4.88 -1.99 -23.69
CA ARG A 275 3.41 -1.92 -23.64
C ARG A 275 2.87 -0.52 -23.92
N LEU A 276 3.58 0.51 -23.55
CA LEU A 276 3.20 1.90 -23.77
C LEU A 276 3.69 2.46 -25.11
N ASN A 277 4.37 1.64 -25.95
CA ASN A 277 4.98 2.05 -27.23
C ASN A 277 6.00 3.20 -27.06
N LEU A 278 6.75 3.16 -25.99
CA LEU A 278 7.80 4.14 -25.70
C LEU A 278 9.08 3.84 -26.44
#